data_eae4083de0ecdefdc3ec769452ee3a7b
#
_entry.id   eae4083de0ecdefdc3ec769452ee3a7b
#
_cell.length_a   1.000
_cell.length_b   1.000
_cell.length_c   1.000
_cell.angle_alpha   90.00
_cell.angle_beta   90.00
_cell.angle_gamma   90.00
#
_symmetry.space_group_name_H-M   'P 1'
#
loop_
_entity.id
_entity.type
_entity.pdbx_description
1 polymer ?
#
loop_
_entity_poly.entity_id
_entity_poly.type
_entity_poly.pdbx_seq_one_letter_code
_entity_poly.pdbx_strand_id
1 'polypeptide(L)'
;PAPGSGLLIVIGGNIMVKAKTQIKNPTGLHLRPAGILCKEALKYKSSVNFLFSNSYNNAKSVLSVLGACVKSGDEIEFICEGEDEEAALAAMLKAVADGLGE
;
A
#
# COMPACT_ATOMS: atom_id res chain seq x y z
N PRO A 1 -7.34 2.37 -18.71
CA PRO A 1 -6.48 1.53 -17.90
C PRO A 1 -7.23 1.01 -16.68
N ALA A 2 -6.77 -0.10 -16.13
CA ALA A 2 -7.38 -0.66 -14.96
C ALA A 2 -7.24 0.31 -13.78
N PRO A 3 -8.23 0.33 -12.86
CA PRO A 3 -8.10 1.12 -11.65
C PRO A 3 -6.83 0.73 -10.91
N GLY A 4 -6.09 1.73 -10.43
CA GLY A 4 -4.87 1.48 -9.70
C GLY A 4 -3.70 1.06 -10.57
N SER A 5 -3.70 1.46 -11.84
CA SER A 5 -2.54 1.23 -12.69
C SER A 5 -1.29 1.82 -12.05
N GLY A 6 -0.25 1.01 -11.92
CA GLY A 6 1.01 1.45 -11.36
C GLY A 6 1.79 2.30 -12.34
N LEU A 7 2.63 3.16 -11.81
CA LEU A 7 3.58 3.94 -12.57
C LEU A 7 4.97 3.33 -12.36
N LEU A 8 5.62 2.95 -13.46
CA LEU A 8 6.96 2.40 -13.41
C LEU A 8 7.97 3.53 -13.37
N ILE A 9 8.84 3.53 -12.36
CA ILE A 9 9.84 4.56 -12.17
C ILE A 9 11.22 3.91 -12.05
N VAL A 10 12.20 4.51 -12.73
CA VAL A 10 13.61 4.10 -12.60
C VAL A 10 14.34 5.21 -11.86
N ILE A 11 14.95 4.87 -10.73
CA ILE A 11 15.69 5.81 -9.91
C ILE A 11 17.07 5.20 -9.61
N GLY A 12 18.14 5.90 -10.03
CA GLY A 12 19.49 5.45 -9.76
C GLY A 12 19.79 4.02 -10.24
N GLY A 13 19.18 3.60 -11.32
CA GLY A 13 19.32 2.23 -11.83
C GLY A 13 18.37 1.22 -11.23
N ASN A 14 17.62 1.60 -10.20
CA ASN A 14 16.61 0.74 -9.58
C ASN A 14 15.24 1.00 -10.21
N ILE A 15 14.45 -0.07 -10.31
CA ILE A 15 13.09 0.00 -10.84
C ILE A 15 12.12 -0.23 -9.69
N MET A 16 11.11 0.60 -9.62
CA MET A 16 10.03 0.43 -8.64
C MET A 16 8.70 0.75 -9.32
N VAL A 17 7.62 0.23 -8.75
CA VAL A 17 6.27 0.55 -9.21
C VAL A 17 5.52 1.26 -8.10
N LYS A 18 4.66 2.19 -8.46
CA LYS A 18 3.85 2.89 -7.49
C LYS A 18 2.49 3.26 -8.06
N ALA A 19 1.51 3.41 -7.18
CA ALA A 19 0.18 3.85 -7.56
C ALA A 19 -0.53 4.48 -6.37
N LYS A 20 -1.31 5.49 -6.64
CA LYS A 20 -2.15 6.14 -5.65
C LYS A 20 -3.48 5.42 -5.52
N THR A 21 -4.03 5.42 -4.32
CA THR A 21 -5.36 4.88 -4.07
C THR A 21 -5.98 5.61 -2.90
N GLN A 22 -7.31 5.59 -2.84
CA GLN A 22 -8.05 6.19 -1.74
C GLN A 22 -8.51 5.11 -0.78
N ILE A 23 -8.30 5.35 0.52
CA ILE A 23 -8.80 4.46 1.56
C ILE A 23 -10.29 4.70 1.72
N LYS A 24 -11.09 3.67 1.48
CA LYS A 24 -12.56 3.80 1.42
C LYS A 24 -13.29 3.14 2.57
N ASN A 25 -12.62 2.24 3.29
CA ASN A 25 -13.27 1.54 4.39
C ASN A 25 -13.57 2.49 5.54
N PRO A 26 -14.66 2.26 6.30
CA PRO A 26 -15.15 3.24 7.28
C PRO A 26 -14.16 3.67 8.35
N THR A 27 -13.34 2.76 8.86
CA THR A 27 -12.42 3.08 9.97
C THR A 27 -11.04 3.56 9.51
N GLY A 28 -10.77 3.55 8.19
CA GLY A 28 -9.44 3.84 7.71
C GLY A 28 -8.45 2.75 8.09
N LEU A 29 -7.19 3.08 8.26
CA LEU A 29 -6.16 2.10 8.60
C LEU A 29 -6.07 1.88 10.12
N HIS A 30 -7.20 1.52 10.72
CA HIS A 30 -7.30 1.11 12.13
C HIS A 30 -6.73 -0.30 12.31
N LEU A 31 -6.81 -0.83 13.52
CA LEU A 31 -6.11 -2.07 13.89
C LEU A 31 -6.44 -3.25 12.97
N ARG A 32 -7.71 -3.53 12.74
CA ARG A 32 -8.09 -4.67 11.90
C ARG A 32 -7.72 -4.48 10.43
N PRO A 33 -8.10 -3.37 9.79
CA PRO A 33 -7.67 -3.10 8.42
C PRO A 33 -6.15 -3.05 8.25
N ALA A 34 -5.44 -2.48 9.21
CA ALA A 34 -3.98 -2.44 9.20
C ALA A 34 -3.39 -3.85 9.23
N GLY A 35 -3.95 -4.72 10.06
CA GLY A 35 -3.51 -6.11 10.14
C GLY A 35 -3.74 -6.87 8.84
N ILE A 36 -4.88 -6.63 8.19
CA ILE A 36 -5.20 -7.26 6.90
C ILE A 36 -4.23 -6.77 5.82
N LEU A 37 -3.97 -5.48 5.76
CA LEU A 37 -3.03 -4.90 4.81
C LEU A 37 -1.63 -5.47 5.00
N CYS A 38 -1.16 -5.49 6.25
CA CYS A 38 0.15 -6.02 6.60
C CYS A 38 0.28 -7.50 6.21
N LYS A 39 -0.72 -8.29 6.51
CA LYS A 39 -0.73 -9.72 6.20
C LYS A 39 -0.63 -9.93 4.68
N GLU A 40 -1.33 -9.13 3.91
CA GLU A 40 -1.26 -9.20 2.46
C GLU A 40 0.12 -8.81 1.94
N ALA A 41 0.69 -7.72 2.48
CA ALA A 41 2.01 -7.26 2.09
C ALA A 41 3.11 -8.29 2.38
N LEU A 42 2.98 -9.02 3.47
CA LEU A 42 3.95 -10.03 3.87
C LEU A 42 4.02 -11.24 2.94
N LYS A 43 3.06 -11.40 2.05
CA LYS A 43 3.08 -12.49 1.06
C LYS A 43 4.11 -12.26 -0.04
N TYR A 44 4.64 -11.05 -0.16
CA TYR A 44 5.53 -10.67 -1.24
C TYR A 44 6.93 -10.41 -0.74
N LYS A 45 7.93 -10.70 -1.59
CA LYS A 45 9.34 -10.49 -1.27
C LYS A 45 9.73 -9.03 -1.38
N SER A 46 9.09 -8.31 -2.30
CA SER A 46 9.36 -6.91 -2.54
C SER A 46 9.09 -6.07 -1.29
N SER A 47 9.81 -4.97 -1.14
CA SER A 47 9.45 -4.00 -0.13
C SER A 47 8.11 -3.37 -0.52
N VAL A 48 7.26 -3.15 0.47
CA VAL A 48 5.95 -2.54 0.26
C VAL A 48 5.83 -1.37 1.24
N ASN A 49 5.85 -0.17 0.70
CA ASN A 49 5.72 1.04 1.49
C ASN A 49 4.54 1.85 0.95
N PHE A 50 4.06 2.77 1.76
CA PHE A 50 3.10 3.75 1.27
C PHE A 50 3.48 5.14 1.77
N LEU A 51 3.24 6.11 0.90
CA LEU A 51 3.49 7.51 1.20
C LEU A 51 2.19 8.16 1.62
N PHE A 52 2.20 8.83 2.77
CA PHE A 52 1.08 9.61 3.28
C PHE A 52 1.61 10.80 4.03
N SER A 53 1.12 12.00 3.71
CA SER A 53 1.57 13.26 4.33
C SER A 53 3.10 13.41 4.33
N ASN A 54 3.72 13.13 3.20
CA ASN A 54 5.17 13.21 3.00
C ASN A 54 5.99 12.25 3.87
N SER A 55 5.35 11.21 4.42
CA SER A 55 6.00 10.21 5.24
C SER A 55 5.92 8.85 4.60
N TYR A 56 7.05 8.15 4.54
CA TYR A 56 7.08 6.76 4.10
C TYR A 56 6.74 5.85 5.26
N ASN A 57 5.88 4.87 5.02
CA ASN A 57 5.44 3.94 6.03
C ASN A 57 5.56 2.52 5.50
N ASN A 58 6.08 1.61 6.31
CA ASN A 58 6.27 0.22 5.91
C ASN A 58 4.96 -0.56 6.04
N ALA A 59 4.38 -0.98 4.91
CA ALA A 59 3.12 -1.71 4.92
C ALA A 59 3.24 -3.11 5.55
N LYS A 60 4.46 -3.62 5.72
CA LYS A 60 4.70 -4.92 6.37
C LYS A 60 4.79 -4.80 7.89
N SER A 61 4.66 -3.60 8.44
CA SER A 61 4.68 -3.34 9.87
C SER A 61 3.35 -2.78 10.33
N VAL A 62 2.63 -3.53 11.15
CA VAL A 62 1.34 -3.06 11.68
C VAL A 62 1.51 -1.75 12.44
N LEU A 63 2.60 -1.62 13.21
CA LEU A 63 2.85 -0.38 13.96
C LEU A 63 3.08 0.82 13.05
N SER A 64 3.80 0.61 11.93
CA SER A 64 3.98 1.68 10.95
C SER A 64 2.67 2.09 10.31
N VAL A 65 1.84 1.10 9.95
CA VAL A 65 0.55 1.38 9.33
C VAL A 65 -0.36 2.16 10.29
N LEU A 66 -0.44 1.70 11.54
CA LEU A 66 -1.23 2.39 12.56
C LEU A 66 -0.70 3.79 12.84
N GLY A 67 0.62 3.92 12.91
CA GLY A 67 1.27 5.20 13.20
C GLY A 67 1.06 6.25 12.13
N ALA A 68 0.73 5.85 10.92
CA ALA A 68 0.47 6.78 9.83
C ALA A 68 -0.85 7.54 10.01
N CYS A 69 -1.78 7.00 10.80
CA CYS A 69 -3.07 7.64 11.10
C CYS A 69 -3.90 7.95 9.86
N VAL A 70 -3.88 7.07 8.88
CA VAL A 70 -4.67 7.24 7.65
C VAL A 70 -6.14 6.98 7.94
N LYS A 71 -6.98 7.91 7.52
CA LYS A 71 -8.43 7.87 7.77
C LYS A 71 -9.20 7.54 6.51
N SER A 72 -10.45 7.14 6.68
CA SER A 72 -11.35 6.95 5.55
C SER A 72 -11.40 8.21 4.70
N GLY A 73 -11.25 8.05 3.40
CA GLY A 73 -11.23 9.16 2.45
C GLY A 73 -9.84 9.67 2.10
N ASP A 74 -8.84 9.33 2.90
CA ASP A 74 -7.47 9.77 2.63
C ASP A 74 -6.87 9.04 1.44
N GLU A 75 -6.03 9.74 0.68
CA GLU A 75 -5.28 9.16 -0.44
C GLU A 75 -3.88 8.79 0.02
N ILE A 76 -3.45 7.59 -0.33
CA ILE A 76 -2.08 7.13 -0.10
C ILE A 76 -1.47 6.67 -1.42
N GLU A 77 -0.15 6.55 -1.47
CA GLU A 77 0.54 6.04 -2.64
C GLU A 77 1.38 4.83 -2.24
N PHE A 78 1.03 3.65 -2.76
CA PHE A 78 1.84 2.46 -2.56
C PHE A 78 3.07 2.48 -3.45
N ILE A 79 4.19 2.06 -2.90
CA ILE A 79 5.47 1.98 -3.60
C ILE A 79 6.06 0.61 -3.31
N CYS A 80 6.23 -0.18 -4.36
CA CYS A 80 6.76 -1.53 -4.24
C CYS A 80 8.04 -1.66 -5.05
N GLU A 81 9.05 -2.28 -4.45
CA GLU A 81 10.34 -2.48 -5.10
C GLU A 81 10.87 -3.87 -4.79
N GLY A 82 11.16 -4.62 -5.82
CA GLY A 82 11.73 -5.95 -5.69
C GLY A 82 11.31 -6.88 -6.81
N GLU A 83 11.60 -8.16 -6.60
CA GLU A 83 11.42 -9.20 -7.60
C GLU A 83 9.97 -9.36 -8.05
N ASP A 84 9.01 -9.27 -7.11
CA ASP A 84 7.58 -9.42 -7.37
C ASP A 84 6.80 -8.12 -7.18
N GLU A 85 7.44 -6.99 -7.48
CA GLU A 85 6.88 -5.67 -7.19
C GLU A 85 5.54 -5.40 -7.87
N GLU A 86 5.35 -5.86 -9.10
CA GLU A 86 4.08 -5.63 -9.81
C GLU A 86 2.95 -6.41 -9.16
N ALA A 87 3.20 -7.66 -8.78
CA ALA A 87 2.21 -8.48 -8.09
C ALA A 87 1.89 -7.89 -6.71
N ALA A 88 2.92 -7.41 -6.00
CA ALA A 88 2.73 -6.79 -4.70
C ALA A 88 1.85 -5.54 -4.81
N LEU A 89 2.13 -4.67 -5.78
CA LEU A 89 1.35 -3.46 -5.97
C LEU A 89 -0.10 -3.78 -6.30
N ALA A 90 -0.33 -4.73 -7.21
CA ALA A 90 -1.68 -5.15 -7.57
C ALA A 90 -2.44 -5.68 -6.35
N ALA A 91 -1.77 -6.45 -5.50
CA ALA A 91 -2.37 -7.00 -4.30
C ALA A 91 -2.76 -5.92 -3.30
N MET A 92 -1.91 -4.89 -3.14
CA MET A 92 -2.21 -3.77 -2.24
C MET A 92 -3.43 -2.99 -2.72
N LEU A 93 -3.48 -2.69 -4.01
CA LEU A 93 -4.61 -1.96 -4.58
C LEU A 93 -5.90 -2.77 -4.47
N LYS A 94 -5.82 -4.08 -4.69
CA LYS A 94 -6.98 -4.96 -4.56
C LYS A 94 -7.47 -5.03 -3.11
N ALA A 95 -6.56 -5.14 -2.16
CA ALA A 95 -6.92 -5.21 -0.74
C ALA A 95 -7.68 -3.95 -0.33
N VAL A 96 -7.22 -2.78 -0.77
CA VAL A 96 -7.90 -1.51 -0.48
C VAL A 96 -9.27 -1.48 -1.17
N ALA A 97 -9.33 -1.88 -2.44
CA ALA A 97 -10.60 -1.90 -3.18
C ALA A 97 -11.62 -2.85 -2.56
N ASP A 98 -11.15 -3.95 -1.97
CA ASP A 98 -12.03 -4.93 -1.32
C ASP A 98 -12.47 -4.49 0.09
N GLY A 99 -12.02 -3.35 0.57
CA GLY A 99 -12.47 -2.76 1.83
C GLY A 99 -11.72 -3.17 3.07
N LEU A 100 -10.59 -3.88 2.94
CA LEU A 100 -9.74 -4.28 4.07
C LEU A 100 -10.52 -4.97 5.20
N GLY A 101 -11.48 -5.80 4.83
CA GLY A 101 -12.27 -6.58 5.78
C GLY A 101 -13.47 -5.85 6.38
N GLU A 102 -13.81 -4.70 5.86
CA GLU A 102 -14.96 -3.93 6.36
C GLU A 102 -16.10 -3.78 5.36
#